data_ce1a5729a574f4a1f859c4708d3f26b5
#
_entry.id   ce1a5729a574f4a1f859c4708d3f26b5
#
_cell.length_a   1.000
_cell.length_b   1.000
_cell.length_c   1.000
_cell.angle_alpha   90.00
_cell.angle_beta   90.00
_cell.angle_gamma   90.00
#
_symmetry.space_group_name_H-M   'P 1'
#
loop_
_entity.id
_entity.type
_entity.pdbx_description
1 polymer ?
#
loop_
_entity_poly.entity_id
_entity_poly.type
_entity_poly.pdbx_seq_one_letter_code
_entity_poly.pdbx_strand_id
1 'polypeptide(L)'
;MKRAALALAFLSAVPVMASAHQAGDFFMRAGSATIRPTEGSDNVLGMGSFDVDNNTQLGLTFTWMATDNVGFELLAATPFRHKVGLAATGTLATVRQLPPTLMAQYYFFDSNSKLRPYIGAGINYTTFYDADFNQTGRDAGLSDLSVKDSWGVAGQVGLDYELDQDWMLNMSVWYMDIDTEVKFKAGGQQQNIDTRIDPWVFFFGLGYRF
;
A
#
# COMPACT_ATOMS: atom_id res chain seq x y z
N MET A 1 41.67 -39.86 -46.05
CA MET A 1 40.88 -40.16 -44.88
C MET A 1 41.21 -39.10 -43.83
N LYS A 2 40.36 -38.05 -43.73
CA LYS A 2 40.56 -36.91 -42.81
C LYS A 2 39.66 -37.13 -41.60
N ARG A 3 40.26 -37.35 -40.42
CA ARG A 3 39.53 -37.44 -39.12
C ARG A 3 39.30 -36.02 -38.59
N ALA A 4 38.06 -35.56 -38.61
CA ALA A 4 37.64 -34.33 -37.94
C ALA A 4 37.43 -34.66 -36.45
N ALA A 5 38.24 -34.07 -35.59
CA ALA A 5 38.03 -34.08 -34.13
C ALA A 5 37.01 -33.01 -33.76
N LEU A 6 35.85 -33.45 -33.26
CA LEU A 6 34.84 -32.59 -32.68
C LEU A 6 35.29 -32.26 -31.24
N ALA A 7 35.76 -31.04 -31.02
CA ALA A 7 36.01 -30.51 -29.67
C ALA A 7 34.67 -30.10 -29.04
N LEU A 8 34.18 -30.90 -28.11
CA LEU A 8 33.03 -30.56 -27.27
C LEU A 8 33.50 -29.56 -26.19
N ALA A 9 33.23 -28.28 -26.39
CA ALA A 9 33.42 -27.27 -25.35
C ALA A 9 32.31 -27.45 -24.28
N PHE A 10 32.69 -28.06 -23.16
CA PHE A 10 31.88 -27.99 -21.95
C PHE A 10 31.86 -26.52 -21.45
N LEU A 11 30.82 -25.76 -21.75
CA LEU A 11 30.50 -24.58 -20.98
C LEU A 11 30.15 -25.07 -19.59
N SER A 12 31.07 -24.95 -18.65
CA SER A 12 30.81 -25.03 -17.23
C SER A 12 29.91 -23.84 -16.88
N ALA A 13 28.61 -24.08 -16.79
CA ALA A 13 27.68 -23.15 -16.14
C ALA A 13 28.15 -23.05 -14.69
N VAL A 14 28.91 -22.02 -14.37
CA VAL A 14 29.13 -21.58 -12.98
C VAL A 14 27.74 -21.24 -12.47
N PRO A 15 27.24 -21.86 -11.40
CA PRO A 15 25.99 -21.40 -10.80
C PRO A 15 26.26 -19.98 -10.32
N VAL A 16 25.74 -19.00 -11.04
CA VAL A 16 25.65 -17.64 -10.53
C VAL A 16 24.69 -17.75 -9.35
N MET A 17 25.20 -17.62 -8.15
CA MET A 17 24.38 -17.56 -6.94
C MET A 17 23.49 -16.33 -7.10
N ALA A 18 22.21 -16.54 -7.32
CA ALA A 18 21.24 -15.47 -7.26
C ALA A 18 21.29 -14.92 -5.83
N SER A 19 21.73 -13.69 -5.68
CA SER A 19 21.79 -13.02 -4.40
C SER A 19 20.52 -12.18 -4.26
N ALA A 20 19.71 -12.51 -3.28
CA ALA A 20 18.55 -11.71 -2.93
C ALA A 20 18.99 -10.53 -2.07
N HIS A 21 18.63 -9.33 -2.43
CA HIS A 21 18.82 -8.07 -1.68
C HIS A 21 20.17 -7.92 -0.96
N GLN A 22 21.09 -7.17 -1.56
CA GLN A 22 22.37 -6.82 -0.97
C GLN A 22 22.43 -5.32 -0.62
N ALA A 23 23.36 -4.94 0.21
CA ALA A 23 23.66 -3.54 0.49
C ALA A 23 23.92 -2.76 -0.81
N GLY A 24 23.19 -1.67 -1.00
CA GLY A 24 23.26 -0.83 -2.19
C GLY A 24 22.23 -1.17 -3.28
N ASP A 25 21.57 -2.33 -3.21
CA ASP A 25 20.52 -2.69 -4.17
C ASP A 25 19.37 -1.68 -4.12
N PHE A 26 18.86 -1.41 -5.31
CA PHE A 26 17.63 -0.66 -5.50
C PHE A 26 16.64 -1.50 -6.31
N PHE A 27 15.42 -1.63 -5.85
CA PHE A 27 14.39 -2.35 -6.56
C PHE A 27 13.02 -1.68 -6.43
N MET A 28 12.21 -1.91 -7.43
CA MET A 28 10.83 -1.45 -7.51
C MET A 28 9.90 -2.66 -7.54
N ARG A 29 8.78 -2.58 -6.83
CA ARG A 29 7.69 -3.55 -6.96
C ARG A 29 6.46 -2.86 -7.52
N ALA A 30 5.76 -3.53 -8.42
CA ALA A 30 4.50 -3.07 -9.00
C ALA A 30 3.47 -4.19 -8.89
N GLY A 31 2.27 -3.86 -8.48
CA GLY A 31 1.24 -4.87 -8.27
C GLY A 31 -0.10 -4.33 -7.84
N SER A 32 -0.95 -5.24 -7.41
CA SER A 32 -2.28 -4.94 -6.86
C SER A 32 -2.15 -4.56 -5.39
N ALA A 33 -2.63 -3.38 -5.03
CA ALA A 33 -2.78 -2.91 -3.66
C ALA A 33 -4.27 -2.79 -3.32
N THR A 34 -4.73 -3.59 -2.37
CA THR A 34 -6.13 -3.57 -1.89
C THR A 34 -6.17 -2.97 -0.50
N ILE A 35 -6.83 -1.83 -0.36
CA ILE A 35 -7.11 -1.20 0.93
C ILE A 35 -8.43 -1.74 1.48
N ARG A 36 -8.39 -2.18 2.73
CA ARG A 36 -9.55 -2.58 3.54
C ARG A 36 -9.59 -1.71 4.79
N PRO A 37 -10.43 -0.66 4.81
CA PRO A 37 -10.65 0.16 6.00
C PRO A 37 -11.17 -0.69 7.17
N THR A 38 -10.72 -0.34 8.38
CA THR A 38 -11.29 -0.86 9.63
C THR A 38 -11.93 0.33 10.32
N GLU A 39 -12.90 0.91 9.63
CA GLU A 39 -13.47 2.20 9.96
C GLU A 39 -14.16 2.22 11.32
N GLY A 40 -14.01 3.35 11.99
CA GLY A 40 -14.76 3.73 13.16
C GLY A 40 -14.94 5.25 13.15
N SER A 41 -16.13 5.74 13.42
CA SER A 41 -16.38 7.16 13.56
C SER A 41 -17.32 7.42 14.74
N ASP A 42 -17.37 8.65 15.19
CA ASP A 42 -18.47 9.10 16.04
C ASP A 42 -19.81 8.90 15.33
N ASN A 43 -20.87 8.89 16.14
CA ASN A 43 -22.21 8.72 15.60
C ASN A 43 -22.59 9.92 14.74
N VAL A 44 -22.86 9.66 13.47
CA VAL A 44 -23.21 10.67 12.47
C VAL A 44 -24.69 10.98 12.55
N LEU A 45 -25.05 12.11 13.16
CA LEU A 45 -26.43 12.62 13.27
C LEU A 45 -27.45 11.60 13.83
N GLY A 46 -27.01 10.68 14.68
CA GLY A 46 -27.87 9.63 15.25
C GLY A 46 -28.11 8.42 14.33
N MET A 47 -27.46 8.35 13.16
CA MET A 47 -27.66 7.31 12.15
C MET A 47 -26.57 6.24 12.11
N GLY A 48 -25.64 6.23 13.08
CA GLY A 48 -24.52 5.29 13.15
C GLY A 48 -23.21 5.88 12.65
N SER A 49 -22.19 5.03 12.51
CA SER A 49 -20.86 5.39 12.01
C SER A 49 -20.80 5.36 10.47
N PHE A 50 -19.75 5.97 9.91
CA PHE A 50 -19.46 5.85 8.49
C PHE A 50 -19.15 4.40 8.09
N ASP A 51 -19.51 4.07 6.86
CA ASP A 51 -19.15 2.84 6.16
C ASP A 51 -18.32 3.23 4.93
N VAL A 52 -17.14 2.61 4.77
CA VAL A 52 -16.16 2.90 3.71
C VAL A 52 -15.84 1.63 2.95
N ASP A 53 -16.08 1.62 1.65
CA ASP A 53 -15.84 0.44 0.83
C ASP A 53 -14.34 0.12 0.63
N ASN A 54 -14.07 -1.16 0.35
CA ASN A 54 -12.74 -1.60 -0.05
C ASN A 54 -12.41 -1.05 -1.45
N ASN A 55 -11.12 -0.79 -1.70
CA ASN A 55 -10.67 -0.36 -3.02
C ASN A 55 -9.35 -1.03 -3.40
N THR A 56 -9.22 -1.38 -4.67
CA THR A 56 -8.00 -1.98 -5.22
C THR A 56 -7.45 -1.09 -6.32
N GLN A 57 -6.16 -0.77 -6.24
CA GLN A 57 -5.45 0.08 -7.18
C GLN A 57 -4.08 -0.50 -7.54
N LEU A 58 -3.42 0.11 -8.53
CA LEU A 58 -2.00 -0.15 -8.79
C LEU A 58 -1.17 0.42 -7.65
N GLY A 59 -0.44 -0.45 -6.96
CA GLY A 59 0.55 -0.08 -5.96
C GLY A 59 1.96 -0.17 -6.55
N LEU A 60 2.82 0.75 -6.12
CA LEU A 60 4.23 0.80 -6.45
C LEU A 60 5.02 0.94 -5.15
N THR A 61 6.09 0.16 -4.98
CA THR A 61 7.06 0.38 -3.91
C THR A 61 8.45 0.54 -4.48
N PHE A 62 9.24 1.39 -3.84
CA PHE A 62 10.63 1.67 -4.18
C PHE A 62 11.47 1.40 -2.94
N THR A 63 12.36 0.43 -3.02
CA THR A 63 13.19 0.02 -1.88
C THR A 63 14.66 0.19 -2.19
N TRP A 64 15.39 0.77 -1.25
CA TRP A 64 16.84 0.84 -1.24
C TRP A 64 17.39 0.08 -0.03
N MET A 65 18.35 -0.83 -0.27
CA MET A 65 18.99 -1.62 0.77
C MET A 65 20.18 -0.88 1.36
N ALA A 66 20.07 -0.46 2.60
CA ALA A 66 21.19 0.17 3.31
C ALA A 66 22.24 -0.86 3.76
N THR A 67 21.81 -2.07 4.07
CA THR A 67 22.63 -3.25 4.36
C THR A 67 21.98 -4.47 3.74
N ASP A 68 22.59 -5.64 3.86
CA ASP A 68 21.99 -6.90 3.37
C ASP A 68 20.65 -7.25 4.06
N ASN A 69 20.39 -6.67 5.22
CA ASN A 69 19.19 -6.97 6.01
C ASN A 69 18.31 -5.75 6.31
N VAL A 70 18.77 -4.52 6.02
CA VAL A 70 18.01 -3.29 6.31
C VAL A 70 17.75 -2.54 5.03
N GLY A 71 16.48 -2.29 4.75
CA GLY A 71 16.03 -1.50 3.61
C GLY A 71 15.13 -0.33 4.03
N PHE A 72 15.03 0.66 3.16
CA PHE A 72 14.08 1.75 3.26
C PHE A 72 13.17 1.70 2.05
N GLU A 73 11.86 1.67 2.29
CA GLU A 73 10.84 1.54 1.25
C GLU A 73 9.91 2.74 1.27
N LEU A 74 9.62 3.26 0.08
CA LEU A 74 8.56 4.22 -0.17
C LEU A 74 7.41 3.51 -0.90
N LEU A 75 6.24 3.46 -0.26
CA LEU A 75 5.00 3.05 -0.92
C LEU A 75 4.37 4.25 -1.62
N ALA A 76 4.05 4.07 -2.87
CA ALA A 76 3.19 4.95 -3.67
C ALA A 76 2.08 4.12 -4.32
N ALA A 77 0.95 4.74 -4.61
CA ALA A 77 -0.15 4.08 -5.31
C ALA A 77 -0.87 5.09 -6.21
N THR A 78 -1.63 4.59 -7.17
CA THR A 78 -2.63 5.44 -7.81
C THR A 78 -3.71 5.78 -6.78
N PRO A 79 -4.32 6.98 -6.88
CA PRO A 79 -5.28 7.42 -5.86
C PRO A 79 -6.43 6.44 -5.65
N PHE A 80 -6.66 6.06 -4.41
CA PHE A 80 -7.81 5.25 -4.04
C PHE A 80 -9.06 6.11 -4.01
N ARG A 81 -10.18 5.59 -4.51
CA ARG A 81 -11.47 6.24 -4.48
C ARG A 81 -12.43 5.40 -3.65
N HIS A 82 -12.87 5.95 -2.55
CA HIS A 82 -13.81 5.30 -1.64
C HIS A 82 -15.20 5.89 -1.76
N LYS A 83 -16.20 5.04 -1.66
CA LYS A 83 -17.56 5.44 -1.40
C LYS A 83 -17.77 5.47 0.10
N VAL A 84 -18.34 6.55 0.58
CA VAL A 84 -18.61 6.77 2.00
C VAL A 84 -20.09 6.94 2.20
N GLY A 85 -20.62 6.27 3.18
CA GLY A 85 -22.05 6.33 3.49
C GLY A 85 -22.35 5.90 4.91
N LEU A 86 -23.59 5.61 5.17
CA LEU A 86 -24.09 5.08 6.43
C LEU A 86 -24.92 3.83 6.12
N ALA A 87 -24.92 2.86 7.02
CA ALA A 87 -25.68 1.62 6.85
C ALA A 87 -27.17 1.88 6.59
N ALA A 88 -27.73 2.94 7.17
CA ALA A 88 -29.14 3.29 7.02
C ALA A 88 -29.49 4.00 5.70
N THR A 89 -28.53 4.70 5.07
CA THR A 89 -28.79 5.57 3.90
C THR A 89 -28.05 5.13 2.64
N GLY A 90 -27.11 4.18 2.76
CA GLY A 90 -26.22 3.79 1.68
C GLY A 90 -25.17 4.86 1.37
N THR A 91 -24.60 4.83 0.17
CA THR A 91 -23.55 5.76 -0.26
C THR A 91 -24.05 7.19 -0.36
N LEU A 92 -23.42 8.11 0.34
CA LEU A 92 -23.73 9.54 0.36
C LEU A 92 -22.66 10.41 -0.30
N ALA A 93 -21.40 9.95 -0.30
CA ALA A 93 -20.26 10.72 -0.76
C ALA A 93 -19.20 9.82 -1.43
N THR A 94 -18.26 10.49 -2.10
CA THR A 94 -17.01 9.86 -2.55
C THR A 94 -15.85 10.73 -2.12
N VAL A 95 -14.72 10.08 -1.79
CA VAL A 95 -13.47 10.74 -1.44
C VAL A 95 -12.31 10.02 -2.12
N ARG A 96 -11.31 10.77 -2.55
CA ARG A 96 -10.03 10.20 -2.98
C ARG A 96 -9.00 10.35 -1.90
N GLN A 97 -8.16 9.32 -1.76
CA GLN A 97 -7.02 9.36 -0.83
C GLN A 97 -5.74 8.90 -1.51
N LEU A 98 -4.64 9.45 -1.06
CA LEU A 98 -3.29 9.06 -1.45
C LEU A 98 -2.44 8.92 -0.18
N PRO A 99 -2.05 7.69 0.20
CA PRO A 99 -1.33 7.40 1.44
C PRO A 99 0.16 7.08 1.22
N PRO A 100 1.03 8.01 0.75
CA PRO A 100 2.47 7.74 0.72
C PRO A 100 2.97 7.34 2.10
N THR A 101 3.76 6.27 2.12
CA THR A 101 4.24 5.67 3.37
C THR A 101 5.72 5.35 3.26
N LEU A 102 6.51 5.83 4.21
CA LEU A 102 7.95 5.56 4.31
C LEU A 102 8.20 4.54 5.41
N MET A 103 8.88 3.44 5.05
CA MET A 103 9.15 2.30 5.94
C MET A 103 10.64 2.06 6.09
N ALA A 104 11.05 1.68 7.28
CA ALA A 104 12.30 0.96 7.52
C ALA A 104 11.94 -0.53 7.62
N GLN A 105 12.65 -1.38 6.87
CA GLN A 105 12.39 -2.82 6.78
C GLN A 105 13.59 -3.60 7.29
N TYR A 106 13.32 -4.72 7.95
CA TYR A 106 14.33 -5.70 8.32
C TYR A 106 14.03 -7.04 7.65
N TYR A 107 14.96 -7.50 6.81
CA TYR A 107 14.89 -8.74 6.08
C TYR A 107 15.56 -9.86 6.85
N PHE A 108 14.85 -10.94 7.04
CA PHE A 108 15.39 -12.15 7.65
C PHE A 108 16.16 -12.99 6.63
N PHE A 109 16.97 -13.91 7.15
CA PHE A 109 17.84 -14.80 6.37
C PHE A 109 18.96 -14.06 5.62
N ASP A 110 19.86 -14.85 5.04
CA ASP A 110 21.00 -14.35 4.30
C ASP A 110 20.61 -13.82 2.92
N SER A 111 21.43 -12.92 2.37
CA SER A 111 21.23 -12.34 1.04
C SER A 111 21.24 -13.34 -0.10
N ASN A 112 21.70 -14.58 0.12
CA ASN A 112 21.65 -15.68 -0.85
C ASN A 112 20.37 -16.52 -0.78
N SER A 113 19.45 -16.20 0.15
CA SER A 113 18.21 -16.92 0.33
C SER A 113 17.18 -16.49 -0.70
N LYS A 114 16.64 -17.43 -1.48
CA LYS A 114 15.56 -17.13 -2.44
C LYS A 114 14.28 -16.63 -1.79
N LEU A 115 14.10 -16.92 -0.51
CA LEU A 115 12.92 -16.51 0.25
C LEU A 115 13.36 -15.53 1.33
N ARG A 116 12.90 -14.29 1.24
CA ARG A 116 13.28 -13.19 2.14
C ARG A 116 12.03 -12.62 2.82
N PRO A 117 11.58 -13.22 3.94
CA PRO A 117 10.56 -12.59 4.77
C PRO A 117 11.13 -11.34 5.44
N TYR A 118 10.26 -10.36 5.67
CA TYR A 118 10.64 -9.10 6.29
C TYR A 118 9.51 -8.52 7.15
N ILE A 119 9.91 -7.66 8.08
CA ILE A 119 9.01 -6.80 8.85
C ILE A 119 9.42 -5.35 8.63
N GLY A 120 8.48 -4.44 8.77
CA GLY A 120 8.74 -3.02 8.62
C GLY A 120 7.93 -2.18 9.60
N ALA A 121 8.47 -1.02 9.93
CA ALA A 121 7.80 0.03 10.66
C ALA A 121 8.12 1.37 10.03
N GLY A 122 7.17 2.31 10.07
CA GLY A 122 7.36 3.58 9.40
C GLY A 122 6.29 4.61 9.70
N ILE A 123 6.25 5.62 8.86
CA ILE A 123 5.32 6.75 8.94
C ILE A 123 4.48 6.82 7.67
N ASN A 124 3.20 7.07 7.86
CA ASN A 124 2.23 7.32 6.81
C ASN A 124 1.82 8.78 6.81
N TYR A 125 1.70 9.36 5.63
CA TYR A 125 0.98 10.62 5.42
C TYR A 125 -0.15 10.35 4.44
N THR A 126 -1.39 10.60 4.85
CA THR A 126 -2.54 10.42 3.97
C THR A 126 -3.16 11.77 3.66
N THR A 127 -3.23 12.09 2.38
CA THR A 127 -3.97 13.28 1.90
C THR A 127 -5.29 12.86 1.28
N PHE A 128 -6.33 13.66 1.55
CA PHE A 128 -7.67 13.47 1.04
C PHE A 128 -8.07 14.62 0.12
N TYR A 129 -8.69 14.30 -0.99
CA TYR A 129 -9.12 15.28 -1.98
C TYR A 129 -10.32 14.78 -2.80
N ASP A 130 -10.90 15.66 -3.63
CA ASP A 130 -12.10 15.35 -4.40
C ASP A 130 -13.20 14.71 -3.53
N ALA A 131 -13.42 15.29 -2.34
CA ALA A 131 -14.45 14.87 -1.42
C ALA A 131 -15.78 15.57 -1.77
N ASP A 132 -16.74 14.81 -2.30
CA ASP A 132 -17.99 15.34 -2.78
C ASP A 132 -19.19 14.48 -2.37
N PHE A 133 -20.29 15.11 -1.99
CA PHE A 133 -21.57 14.43 -1.84
C PHE A 133 -22.17 14.06 -3.20
N ASN A 134 -22.73 12.86 -3.28
CA ASN A 134 -23.54 12.46 -4.43
C ASN A 134 -24.93 13.13 -4.38
N GLN A 135 -25.81 12.80 -5.34
CA GLN A 135 -27.14 13.39 -5.39
C GLN A 135 -27.95 13.09 -4.11
N THR A 136 -27.87 11.86 -3.60
CA THR A 136 -28.57 11.44 -2.38
C THR A 136 -28.15 12.26 -1.17
N GLY A 137 -26.82 12.50 -1.02
CA GLY A 137 -26.32 13.34 0.05
C GLY A 137 -26.78 14.78 -0.07
N ARG A 138 -26.77 15.36 -1.27
CA ARG A 138 -27.28 16.72 -1.51
C ARG A 138 -28.78 16.84 -1.27
N ASP A 139 -29.57 15.86 -1.67
CA ASP A 139 -31.02 15.82 -1.44
C ASP A 139 -31.34 15.69 0.07
N ALA A 140 -30.43 15.09 0.84
CA ALA A 140 -30.49 15.05 2.30
C ALA A 140 -30.05 16.37 2.98
N GLY A 141 -29.72 17.41 2.21
CA GLY A 141 -29.28 18.71 2.72
C GLY A 141 -27.85 18.78 3.20
N LEU A 142 -27.00 17.84 2.70
CA LEU A 142 -25.56 17.82 3.00
C LEU A 142 -24.76 18.64 1.96
N SER A 143 -23.77 19.41 2.44
CA SER A 143 -22.89 20.23 1.59
C SER A 143 -21.51 20.44 2.23
N ASP A 144 -20.59 21.03 1.47
CA ASP A 144 -19.26 21.50 1.92
C ASP A 144 -18.42 20.39 2.59
N LEU A 145 -18.37 19.22 1.96
CA LEU A 145 -17.59 18.09 2.45
C LEU A 145 -16.08 18.34 2.35
N SER A 146 -15.37 18.15 3.44
CA SER A 146 -13.91 18.12 3.47
C SER A 146 -13.41 17.08 4.47
N VAL A 147 -12.26 16.51 4.17
CA VAL A 147 -11.59 15.50 5.01
C VAL A 147 -10.17 16.00 5.26
N LYS A 148 -9.77 16.02 6.53
CA LYS A 148 -8.45 16.51 6.94
C LYS A 148 -7.38 15.47 6.66
N ASP A 149 -6.21 15.93 6.22
CA ASP A 149 -5.04 15.06 6.07
C ASP A 149 -4.60 14.46 7.40
N SER A 150 -3.98 13.28 7.33
CA SER A 150 -3.57 12.49 8.49
C SER A 150 -2.08 12.16 8.44
N TRP A 151 -1.46 12.17 9.62
CA TRP A 151 -0.16 11.57 9.86
C TRP A 151 -0.31 10.44 10.87
N GLY A 152 0.28 9.29 10.58
CA GLY A 152 0.22 8.14 11.48
C GLY A 152 1.43 7.24 11.35
N VAL A 153 1.44 6.18 12.14
CA VAL A 153 2.43 5.12 12.07
C VAL A 153 1.96 4.02 11.13
N ALA A 154 2.91 3.25 10.60
CA ALA A 154 2.61 2.09 9.78
C ALA A 154 3.44 0.89 10.20
N GLY A 155 2.85 -0.29 10.12
CA GLY A 155 3.52 -1.58 10.30
C GLY A 155 3.37 -2.43 9.06
N GLN A 156 4.35 -3.29 8.77
CA GLN A 156 4.37 -4.14 7.60
C GLN A 156 4.96 -5.51 7.93
N VAL A 157 4.38 -6.53 7.32
CA VAL A 157 5.00 -7.85 7.17
C VAL A 157 4.96 -8.23 5.71
N GLY A 158 6.02 -8.85 5.21
CA GLY A 158 6.06 -9.23 3.81
C GLY A 158 7.07 -10.33 3.52
N LEU A 159 7.05 -10.74 2.26
CA LEU A 159 7.84 -11.82 1.75
C LEU A 159 8.23 -11.54 0.30
N ASP A 160 9.52 -11.59 0.01
CA ASP A 160 10.04 -11.62 -1.34
C ASP A 160 10.47 -13.04 -1.70
N TYR A 161 10.15 -13.47 -2.91
CA TYR A 161 10.60 -14.71 -3.50
C TYR A 161 11.35 -14.42 -4.80
N GLU A 162 12.65 -14.68 -4.83
CA GLU A 162 13.51 -14.49 -6.00
C GLU A 162 13.18 -15.50 -7.10
N LEU A 163 12.75 -15.00 -8.24
CA LEU A 163 12.53 -15.82 -9.45
C LEU A 163 13.84 -16.05 -10.18
N ASP A 164 14.61 -14.99 -10.37
CA ASP A 164 15.95 -14.98 -10.95
C ASP A 164 16.81 -13.85 -10.33
N GLN A 165 17.84 -13.37 -11.02
CA GLN A 165 18.75 -12.35 -10.50
C GLN A 165 18.10 -10.96 -10.36
N ASP A 166 17.13 -10.66 -11.20
CA ASP A 166 16.53 -9.33 -11.32
C ASP A 166 15.07 -9.30 -10.89
N TRP A 167 14.36 -10.42 -10.99
CA TRP A 167 12.92 -10.49 -10.76
C TRP A 167 12.56 -11.22 -9.46
N MET A 168 11.57 -10.68 -8.78
CA MET A 168 11.01 -11.26 -7.56
C MET A 168 9.48 -11.17 -7.54
N LEU A 169 8.86 -12.10 -6.83
CA LEU A 169 7.47 -12.00 -6.39
C LEU A 169 7.44 -11.40 -4.99
N ASN A 170 6.51 -10.49 -4.75
CA ASN A 170 6.26 -9.92 -3.43
C ASN A 170 4.83 -10.14 -2.99
N MET A 171 4.69 -10.49 -1.72
CA MET A 171 3.42 -10.43 -0.97
C MET A 171 3.67 -9.66 0.31
N SER A 172 2.82 -8.67 0.61
CA SER A 172 2.92 -7.94 1.86
C SER A 172 1.57 -7.50 2.40
N VAL A 173 1.52 -7.35 3.71
CA VAL A 173 0.37 -6.84 4.45
C VAL A 173 0.83 -5.68 5.30
N TRP A 174 0.08 -4.59 5.25
CA TRP A 174 0.35 -3.36 5.96
C TRP A 174 -0.82 -3.02 6.87
N TYR A 175 -0.51 -2.40 7.97
CA TYR A 175 -1.48 -1.71 8.81
C TYR A 175 -1.04 -0.26 8.93
N MET A 176 -1.96 0.67 8.74
CA MET A 176 -1.69 2.11 8.81
C MET A 176 -2.64 2.72 9.81
N ASP A 177 -2.11 3.53 10.71
CA ASP A 177 -2.88 4.35 11.63
C ASP A 177 -3.28 5.63 10.90
N ILE A 178 -4.58 5.83 10.65
CA ILE A 178 -5.11 6.97 9.90
C ILE A 178 -6.31 7.55 10.64
N ASP A 179 -6.04 8.56 11.45
CA ASP A 179 -7.06 9.35 12.12
C ASP A 179 -7.30 10.66 11.36
N THR A 180 -8.56 10.99 11.08
CA THR A 180 -8.96 12.17 10.34
C THR A 180 -10.23 12.81 10.90
N GLU A 181 -10.51 14.04 10.49
CA GLU A 181 -11.73 14.76 10.82
C GLU A 181 -12.51 15.05 9.53
N VAL A 182 -13.75 14.59 9.49
CA VAL A 182 -14.68 14.83 8.39
C VAL A 182 -15.53 16.03 8.74
N LYS A 183 -15.50 17.07 7.89
CA LYS A 183 -16.28 18.31 8.04
C LYS A 183 -17.30 18.43 6.93
N PHE A 184 -18.52 18.78 7.29
CA PHE A 184 -19.58 19.03 6.32
C PHE A 184 -20.68 19.91 6.94
N LYS A 185 -21.62 20.37 6.10
CA LYS A 185 -22.84 21.04 6.58
C LYS A 185 -24.04 20.13 6.42
N ALA A 186 -24.90 20.09 7.44
CA ALA A 186 -26.20 19.43 7.42
C ALA A 186 -27.28 20.48 7.75
N GLY A 187 -28.19 20.70 6.80
CA GLY A 187 -29.21 21.76 6.96
C GLY A 187 -28.61 23.15 7.23
N GLY A 188 -27.43 23.44 6.68
CA GLY A 188 -26.70 24.70 6.85
C GLY A 188 -25.84 24.77 8.12
N GLN A 189 -25.90 23.80 9.02
CA GLN A 189 -25.11 23.77 10.25
C GLN A 189 -23.85 22.94 10.07
N GLN A 190 -22.68 23.46 10.54
CA GLN A 190 -21.40 22.77 10.48
C GLN A 190 -21.41 21.55 11.40
N GLN A 191 -20.94 20.44 10.86
CA GLN A 191 -20.70 19.18 11.56
C GLN A 191 -19.21 18.83 11.44
N ASN A 192 -18.63 18.33 12.52
CA ASN A 192 -17.27 17.80 12.57
C ASN A 192 -17.35 16.40 13.20
N ILE A 193 -16.84 15.40 12.48
CA ILE A 193 -16.90 14.00 12.90
C ILE A 193 -15.50 13.44 12.92
N ASP A 194 -15.01 13.07 14.09
CA ASP A 194 -13.74 12.35 14.22
C ASP A 194 -13.91 10.93 13.64
N THR A 195 -13.00 10.56 12.77
CA THR A 195 -13.10 9.34 11.97
C THR A 195 -11.76 8.62 11.95
N ARG A 196 -11.80 7.33 12.27
CA ARG A 196 -10.68 6.43 12.19
C ARG A 196 -10.86 5.54 10.97
N ILE A 197 -9.83 5.40 10.15
CA ILE A 197 -9.85 4.57 8.94
C ILE A 197 -9.04 3.30 9.14
N ASP A 198 -7.87 3.38 9.74
CA ASP A 198 -6.96 2.30 10.16
C ASP A 198 -6.94 1.09 9.21
N PRO A 199 -6.60 1.28 7.93
CA PRO A 199 -6.76 0.23 6.94
C PRO A 199 -5.70 -0.87 7.06
N TRP A 200 -6.13 -2.08 6.72
CA TRP A 200 -5.23 -3.11 6.25
C TRP A 200 -5.02 -2.96 4.74
N VAL A 201 -3.77 -3.03 4.30
CA VAL A 201 -3.43 -3.01 2.88
C VAL A 201 -2.78 -4.33 2.51
N PHE A 202 -3.34 -4.99 1.51
CA PHE A 202 -2.82 -6.25 0.96
C PHE A 202 -2.18 -5.95 -0.39
N PHE A 203 -0.90 -6.25 -0.50
CA PHE A 203 -0.15 -6.06 -1.74
C PHE A 203 0.33 -7.40 -2.28
N PHE A 204 0.18 -7.57 -3.59
CA PHE A 204 0.75 -8.67 -4.35
C PHE A 204 1.29 -8.14 -5.67
N GLY A 205 2.57 -8.39 -5.96
CA GLY A 205 3.20 -7.83 -7.15
C GLY A 205 4.49 -8.51 -7.57
N LEU A 206 5.00 -8.00 -8.67
CA LEU A 206 6.32 -8.32 -9.20
C LEU A 206 7.28 -7.20 -8.84
N GLY A 207 8.50 -7.57 -8.45
CA GLY A 207 9.61 -6.66 -8.24
C GLY A 207 10.71 -6.85 -9.27
N TYR A 208 11.39 -5.76 -9.57
CA TYR A 208 12.56 -5.73 -10.44
C TYR A 208 13.69 -5.00 -9.74
N ARG A 209 14.88 -5.61 -9.74
CA ARG A 209 16.12 -5.04 -9.20
C ARG A 209 16.92 -4.40 -10.32
N PHE A 210 17.50 -3.23 -10.03
CA PHE A 210 18.29 -2.43 -10.96
C PHE A 210 19.79 -2.57 -10.70
#